data_a57e8ecd41cf0c2a5f4c3b745ca0d705
#
_entry.id   a57e8ecd41cf0c2a5f4c3b745ca0d705
#
_cell.length_a   1.000
_cell.length_b   1.000
_cell.length_c   1.000
_cell.angle_alpha   90.00
_cell.angle_beta   90.00
_cell.angle_gamma   90.00
#
_symmetry.space_group_name_H-M   'P 1'
#
loop_
_entity.id
_entity.type
_entity.pdbx_description
1 polymer ?
#
loop_
_entity_poly.entity_id
_entity_poly.type
_entity_poly.pdbx_seq_one_letter_code
_entity_poly.pdbx_strand_id
1 'polypeptide(L)'
;VVISKPTTASSSAITTVHYIERQSGNVYSYSVTTGTNTRTSNRTVPGIQFASWLPDASVAFVQYLSGADYTTVNSYALSADGSGGFFLSQNLSDISVSSTSILTLSSGVNGSIASLSRADGTRLSEIFTTPLSSLHIAFAGKNQYLAYTKPSARIPGSAFLIDSAGRFSKVAGPRNGLVAKA
;
A
#
# COMPACT_ATOMS: atom_id res chain seq x y z
N VAL A 1 -8.19 -3.81 6.17
CA VAL A 1 -8.42 -5.11 6.83
C VAL A 1 -7.49 -6.15 6.22
N VAL A 2 -6.84 -6.94 7.02
CA VAL A 2 -6.04 -8.09 6.61
C VAL A 2 -6.39 -9.28 7.50
N ILE A 3 -6.28 -10.49 6.96
CA ILE A 3 -6.54 -11.74 7.69
C ILE A 3 -5.23 -12.49 7.80
N SER A 4 -4.75 -12.70 9.02
CA SER A 4 -3.62 -13.57 9.29
C SER A 4 -4.10 -15.00 9.56
N LYS A 5 -3.45 -15.97 8.94
CA LYS A 5 -3.67 -17.41 9.19
C LYS A 5 -2.41 -18.00 9.81
N PRO A 6 -2.52 -18.93 10.74
CA PRO A 6 -1.34 -19.58 11.30
C PRO A 6 -0.58 -20.40 10.25
N THR A 7 0.73 -20.40 10.36
CA THR A 7 1.66 -21.05 9.43
C THR A 7 1.96 -22.52 9.78
N THR A 8 1.49 -23.03 10.92
CA THR A 8 1.76 -24.40 11.38
C THR A 8 0.50 -25.22 11.58
N ALA A 9 0.51 -26.44 11.05
CA ALA A 9 -0.62 -27.38 11.04
C ALA A 9 -0.97 -28.07 12.41
N SER A 10 -0.31 -27.70 13.50
CA SER A 10 -0.41 -28.44 14.78
C SER A 10 -1.11 -27.73 15.95
N SER A 11 -1.64 -26.54 15.73
CA SER A 11 -2.55 -25.90 16.72
C SER A 11 -3.85 -25.53 16.02
N SER A 12 -4.96 -25.58 16.74
CA SER A 12 -6.25 -25.10 16.23
C SER A 12 -6.07 -23.70 15.64
N ALA A 13 -6.19 -23.62 14.32
CA ALA A 13 -5.84 -22.46 13.53
C ALA A 13 -6.70 -21.27 13.92
N ILE A 14 -6.18 -20.38 14.73
CA ILE A 14 -6.87 -19.13 15.12
C ILE A 14 -6.77 -18.18 13.94
N THR A 15 -7.89 -17.95 13.26
CA THR A 15 -7.99 -16.91 12.26
C THR A 15 -8.18 -15.57 12.95
N THR A 16 -7.26 -14.65 12.71
CA THR A 16 -7.29 -13.31 13.27
C THR A 16 -7.49 -12.29 12.16
N VAL A 17 -8.41 -11.36 12.36
CA VAL A 17 -8.67 -10.23 11.48
C VAL A 17 -8.04 -8.98 12.08
N HIS A 18 -7.11 -8.36 11.36
CA HIS A 18 -6.52 -7.08 11.76
C HIS A 18 -7.18 -5.95 10.98
N TYR A 19 -7.53 -4.88 11.66
CA TYR A 19 -8.12 -3.72 11.01
C TYR A 19 -7.73 -2.42 11.73
N ILE A 20 -7.87 -1.32 11.00
CA ILE A 20 -7.65 0.02 11.51
C ILE A 20 -8.98 0.74 11.49
N GLU A 21 -9.34 1.36 12.59
CA GLU A 21 -10.48 2.25 12.66
C GLU A 21 -10.09 3.59 12.00
N ARG A 22 -10.79 3.94 10.93
CA ARG A 22 -10.43 5.09 10.09
C ARG A 22 -10.40 6.41 10.84
N GLN A 23 -11.35 6.62 11.75
CA GLN A 23 -11.53 7.88 12.44
C GLN A 23 -10.46 8.11 13.51
N SER A 24 -10.23 7.12 14.34
CA SER A 24 -9.25 7.20 15.43
C SER A 24 -7.84 6.80 15.02
N GLY A 25 -7.70 5.97 13.97
CA GLY A 25 -6.43 5.35 13.58
C GLY A 25 -5.96 4.25 14.52
N ASN A 26 -6.82 3.79 15.42
CA ASN A 26 -6.50 2.67 16.31
C ASN A 26 -6.42 1.35 15.53
N VAL A 27 -5.47 0.51 15.89
CA VAL A 27 -5.34 -0.85 15.37
C VAL A 27 -6.01 -1.84 16.30
N TYR A 28 -6.78 -2.73 15.72
CA TYR A 28 -7.49 -3.79 16.41
C TYR A 28 -7.18 -5.15 15.81
N SER A 29 -7.25 -6.16 16.67
CA SER A 29 -7.17 -7.58 16.34
C SER A 29 -8.46 -8.27 16.79
N TYR A 30 -9.16 -8.89 15.86
CA TYR A 30 -10.37 -9.66 16.14
C TYR A 30 -10.11 -11.16 15.96
N SER A 31 -10.28 -11.94 17.01
CA SER A 31 -10.22 -13.40 16.95
C SER A 31 -11.55 -13.95 16.47
N VAL A 32 -11.56 -14.62 15.32
CA VAL A 32 -12.78 -15.24 14.78
C VAL A 32 -13.27 -16.39 15.64
N THR A 33 -12.36 -17.12 16.28
CA THR A 33 -12.69 -18.29 17.12
C THR A 33 -13.35 -17.91 18.44
N THR A 34 -12.84 -16.85 19.11
CA THR A 34 -13.33 -16.43 20.43
C THR A 34 -14.31 -15.27 20.39
N GLY A 35 -14.47 -14.62 19.24
CA GLY A 35 -15.26 -13.40 19.11
C GLY A 35 -14.65 -12.18 19.82
N THR A 36 -13.40 -12.27 20.27
CA THR A 36 -12.75 -11.23 21.09
C THR A 36 -12.14 -10.17 20.21
N ASN A 37 -12.45 -8.91 20.50
CA ASN A 37 -11.85 -7.74 19.86
C ASN A 37 -10.88 -7.06 20.82
N THR A 38 -9.62 -6.90 20.39
CA THR A 38 -8.56 -6.32 21.23
C THR A 38 -7.90 -5.17 20.47
N ARG A 39 -7.78 -4.02 21.11
CA ARG A 39 -6.95 -2.92 20.63
C ARG A 39 -5.48 -3.29 20.82
N THR A 40 -4.70 -3.34 19.73
CA THR A 40 -3.31 -3.79 19.75
C THR A 40 -2.30 -2.64 19.72
N SER A 41 -2.69 -1.46 19.23
CA SER A 41 -1.80 -0.31 19.16
C SER A 41 -2.30 0.85 20.01
N ASN A 42 -1.37 1.47 20.76
CA ASN A 42 -1.60 2.73 21.49
C ASN A 42 -1.25 3.97 20.63
N ARG A 43 -0.68 3.78 19.45
CA ARG A 43 -0.45 4.87 18.50
C ARG A 43 -1.70 5.11 17.69
N THR A 44 -2.08 6.37 17.55
CA THR A 44 -3.25 6.80 16.79
C THR A 44 -2.79 7.65 15.62
N VAL A 45 -3.31 7.34 14.43
CA VAL A 45 -3.13 8.17 13.22
C VAL A 45 -4.53 8.55 12.75
N PRO A 46 -5.12 9.63 13.25
CA PRO A 46 -6.50 9.98 12.93
C PRO A 46 -6.66 10.40 11.47
N GLY A 47 -7.85 10.17 10.92
CA GLY A 47 -8.20 10.64 9.58
C GLY A 47 -7.55 9.86 8.43
N ILE A 48 -7.25 8.58 8.64
CA ILE A 48 -6.68 7.72 7.61
C ILE A 48 -7.60 7.68 6.38
N GLN A 49 -7.02 7.94 5.21
CA GLN A 49 -7.69 7.88 3.92
C GLN A 49 -7.43 6.56 3.20
N PHE A 50 -6.25 5.99 3.38
CA PHE A 50 -5.82 4.75 2.73
C PHE A 50 -4.99 3.92 3.71
N ALA A 51 -5.10 2.58 3.61
CA ALA A 51 -4.27 1.65 4.36
C ALA A 51 -4.00 0.39 3.53
N SER A 52 -2.75 -0.02 3.45
CA SER A 52 -2.30 -1.28 2.85
C SER A 52 -1.50 -2.06 3.87
N TRP A 53 -1.81 -3.34 4.04
CA TRP A 53 -1.18 -4.20 5.02
C TRP A 53 -0.14 -5.11 4.40
N LEU A 54 0.95 -5.38 5.12
CA LEU A 54 1.78 -6.53 4.81
C LEU A 54 0.94 -7.82 4.91
N PRO A 55 1.23 -8.84 4.09
CA PRO A 55 0.47 -10.11 4.12
C PRO A 55 0.49 -10.83 5.46
N ASP A 56 1.53 -10.63 6.28
CA ASP A 56 1.67 -11.17 7.63
C ASP A 56 0.94 -10.37 8.71
N ALA A 57 0.31 -9.26 8.33
CA ALA A 57 -0.40 -8.34 9.21
C ALA A 57 0.48 -7.61 10.24
N SER A 58 1.80 -7.63 10.13
CA SER A 58 2.71 -7.00 11.08
C SER A 58 2.74 -5.48 10.99
N VAL A 59 2.59 -4.93 9.79
CA VAL A 59 2.67 -3.49 9.52
C VAL A 59 1.57 -3.06 8.55
N ALA A 60 0.93 -1.94 8.85
CA ALA A 60 0.04 -1.22 7.94
C ALA A 60 0.72 0.06 7.41
N PHE A 61 0.72 0.25 6.12
CA PHE A 61 1.11 1.50 5.48
C PHE A 61 -0.12 2.37 5.31
N VAL A 62 -0.19 3.46 6.03
CA VAL A 62 -1.35 4.34 6.08
C VAL A 62 -1.04 5.69 5.47
N GLN A 63 -2.04 6.29 4.83
CA GLN A 63 -1.98 7.65 4.32
C GLN A 63 -3.07 8.51 4.96
N TYR A 64 -2.71 9.71 5.37
CA TYR A 64 -3.61 10.67 5.96
C TYR A 64 -3.26 12.10 5.52
N LEU A 65 -4.24 12.97 5.56
CA LEU A 65 -4.05 14.38 5.21
C LEU A 65 -3.58 15.18 6.43
N SER A 66 -2.66 16.09 6.21
CA SER A 66 -2.09 16.96 7.22
C SER A 66 -1.86 18.37 6.67
N GLY A 67 -1.38 19.26 7.56
CA GLY A 67 -1.28 20.68 7.26
C GLY A 67 -2.56 21.44 7.62
N ALA A 68 -2.48 22.76 7.70
CA ALA A 68 -3.62 23.59 8.06
C ALA A 68 -4.77 23.55 7.05
N ASP A 69 -4.45 23.26 5.80
CA ASP A 69 -5.35 23.18 4.65
C ASP A 69 -5.63 21.75 4.16
N TYR A 70 -5.09 20.75 4.86
CA TYR A 70 -5.21 19.32 4.50
C TYR A 70 -4.73 18.99 3.08
N THR A 71 -3.73 19.68 2.57
CA THR A 71 -3.17 19.45 1.23
C THR A 71 -1.98 18.51 1.21
N THR A 72 -1.33 18.28 2.36
CA THR A 72 -0.18 17.38 2.46
C THR A 72 -0.62 15.96 2.77
N VAL A 73 -0.21 15.02 1.92
CA VAL A 73 -0.39 13.59 2.17
C VAL A 73 0.81 13.06 2.92
N ASN A 74 0.61 12.70 4.19
CA ASN A 74 1.60 11.97 4.95
C ASN A 74 1.37 10.45 4.82
N SER A 75 2.48 9.72 4.73
CA SER A 75 2.48 8.26 4.70
C SER A 75 3.29 7.72 5.87
N TYR A 76 2.72 6.77 6.62
CA TYR A 76 3.32 6.22 7.82
C TYR A 76 3.19 4.71 7.85
N ALA A 77 4.27 4.02 8.23
CA ALA A 77 4.27 2.59 8.52
C ALA A 77 3.89 2.41 9.99
N LEU A 78 2.72 1.83 10.24
CA LEU A 78 2.16 1.62 11.58
C LEU A 78 2.29 0.15 11.96
N SER A 79 3.10 -0.17 12.98
CA SER A 79 3.19 -1.53 13.51
C SER A 79 1.89 -1.96 14.17
N ALA A 80 1.45 -3.17 13.90
CA ALA A 80 0.18 -3.70 14.41
C ALA A 80 0.14 -3.82 15.94
N ASP A 81 1.30 -4.04 16.57
CA ASP A 81 1.47 -4.14 18.02
C ASP A 81 1.75 -2.79 18.71
N GLY A 82 1.87 -1.72 17.94
CA GLY A 82 2.19 -0.39 18.45
C GLY A 82 3.66 -0.20 18.88
N SER A 83 4.54 -1.18 18.64
CA SER A 83 5.94 -1.12 19.05
C SER A 83 6.77 -0.06 18.32
N GLY A 84 6.33 0.36 17.16
CA GLY A 84 7.09 1.30 16.34
C GLY A 84 6.37 1.78 15.11
N GLY A 85 7.14 2.41 14.24
CA GLY A 85 6.72 2.89 12.93
C GLY A 85 7.69 3.92 12.40
N PHE A 86 7.57 4.22 11.13
CA PHE A 86 8.41 5.21 10.46
C PHE A 86 7.62 5.96 9.38
N PHE A 87 8.06 7.16 9.07
CA PHE A 87 7.50 7.93 7.96
C PHE A 87 8.10 7.50 6.63
N LEU A 88 7.25 7.42 5.62
CA LEU A 88 7.66 7.37 4.22
C LEU A 88 7.74 8.80 3.67
N SER A 89 8.13 8.94 2.41
CA SER A 89 8.12 10.22 1.72
C SER A 89 6.72 10.84 1.72
N GLN A 90 6.67 12.16 1.76
CA GLN A 90 5.41 12.89 1.67
C GLN A 90 4.85 12.88 0.24
N ASN A 91 3.55 13.13 0.13
CA ASN A 91 2.83 13.29 -1.12
C ASN A 91 2.96 12.09 -2.08
N LEU A 92 3.07 10.88 -1.49
CA LEU A 92 2.96 9.66 -2.28
C LEU A 92 1.55 9.56 -2.87
N SER A 93 1.47 9.29 -4.16
CA SER A 93 0.22 9.16 -4.89
C SER A 93 -0.35 7.74 -4.86
N ASP A 94 0.50 6.75 -4.57
CA ASP A 94 0.10 5.35 -4.41
C ASP A 94 1.15 4.54 -3.63
N ILE A 95 0.71 3.47 -2.97
CA ILE A 95 1.55 2.51 -2.23
C ILE A 95 1.05 1.11 -2.51
N SER A 96 1.93 0.23 -2.92
CA SER A 96 1.69 -1.20 -3.02
C SER A 96 2.67 -1.97 -2.13
N VAL A 97 2.23 -3.06 -1.52
CA VAL A 97 3.04 -3.84 -0.60
C VAL A 97 3.15 -5.28 -1.04
N SER A 98 4.31 -5.88 -0.77
CA SER A 98 4.53 -7.34 -0.86
C SER A 98 4.95 -7.86 0.51
N SER A 99 5.26 -9.15 0.61
CA SER A 99 5.71 -9.74 1.88
C SER A 99 6.99 -9.11 2.46
N THR A 100 7.86 -8.55 1.62
CA THR A 100 9.19 -8.07 2.02
C THR A 100 9.52 -6.66 1.56
N SER A 101 8.68 -6.06 0.72
CA SER A 101 8.99 -4.82 0.02
C SER A 101 7.78 -3.91 -0.13
N ILE A 102 8.06 -2.63 -0.27
CA ILE A 102 7.09 -1.58 -0.52
C ILE A 102 7.44 -0.93 -1.86
N LEU A 103 6.46 -0.81 -2.72
CA LEU A 103 6.54 -0.02 -3.94
C LEU A 103 5.76 1.27 -3.72
N THR A 104 6.40 2.40 -3.88
CA THR A 104 5.82 3.73 -3.68
C THR A 104 5.82 4.49 -4.99
N LEU A 105 4.80 5.31 -5.21
CA LEU A 105 4.69 6.21 -6.34
C LEU A 105 4.56 7.64 -5.86
N SER A 106 5.45 8.51 -6.31
CA SER A 106 5.30 9.95 -6.18
C SER A 106 4.96 10.56 -7.55
N SER A 107 4.00 11.47 -7.58
CA SER A 107 3.57 12.13 -8.81
C SER A 107 3.73 13.64 -8.67
N GLY A 108 4.24 14.27 -9.70
CA GLY A 108 4.46 15.71 -9.79
C GLY A 108 4.13 16.24 -11.19
N VAL A 109 4.48 17.49 -11.43
CA VAL A 109 4.23 18.19 -12.71
C VAL A 109 4.99 17.55 -13.89
N ASN A 110 6.11 16.90 -13.62
CA ASN A 110 6.98 16.27 -14.64
C ASN A 110 6.68 14.77 -14.83
N GLY A 111 5.64 14.23 -14.18
CA GLY A 111 5.29 12.82 -14.24
C GLY A 111 5.39 12.11 -12.90
N SER A 112 5.67 10.82 -12.93
CA SER A 112 5.72 9.97 -11.74
C SER A 112 7.03 9.22 -11.62
N ILE A 113 7.48 9.02 -10.37
CA ILE A 113 8.64 8.22 -10.00
C ILE A 113 8.17 7.08 -9.10
N ALA A 114 8.49 5.85 -9.48
CA ALA A 114 8.26 4.69 -8.63
C ALA A 114 9.56 4.25 -7.96
N SER A 115 9.48 4.01 -6.66
CA SER A 115 10.61 3.58 -5.85
C SER A 115 10.27 2.32 -5.05
N LEU A 116 11.25 1.44 -4.93
CA LEU A 116 11.18 0.21 -4.16
C LEU A 116 12.01 0.35 -2.90
N SER A 117 11.47 -0.06 -1.78
CA SER A 117 12.21 -0.22 -0.53
C SER A 117 11.86 -1.55 0.14
N ARG A 118 12.62 -1.92 1.17
CA ARG A 118 12.22 -3.00 2.07
C ARG A 118 11.01 -2.59 2.90
N ALA A 119 10.32 -3.57 3.47
CA ALA A 119 9.17 -3.34 4.34
C ALA A 119 9.52 -2.52 5.62
N ASP A 120 10.79 -2.49 6.01
CA ASP A 120 11.33 -1.66 7.10
C ASP A 120 11.70 -0.23 6.68
N GLY A 121 11.45 0.15 5.41
CA GLY A 121 11.77 1.46 4.85
C GLY A 121 13.22 1.63 4.39
N THR A 122 14.07 0.62 4.57
CA THR A 122 15.48 0.67 4.13
C THR A 122 15.65 0.31 2.65
N ARG A 123 16.83 0.58 2.09
CA ARG A 123 17.25 0.25 0.72
C ARG A 123 16.32 0.82 -0.35
N LEU A 124 15.96 2.10 -0.22
CA LEU A 124 15.20 2.81 -1.24
C LEU A 124 15.98 2.85 -2.57
N SER A 125 15.33 2.42 -3.65
CA SER A 125 15.87 2.48 -5.02
C SER A 125 14.77 2.88 -5.99
N GLU A 126 15.10 3.76 -6.93
CA GLU A 126 14.20 4.08 -8.05
C GLU A 126 14.11 2.89 -9.00
N ILE A 127 12.88 2.56 -9.42
CA ILE A 127 12.61 1.48 -10.37
C ILE A 127 12.32 2.05 -11.76
N PHE A 128 11.47 3.07 -11.83
CA PHE A 128 11.16 3.71 -13.10
C PHE A 128 10.70 5.15 -12.91
N THR A 129 10.88 5.92 -13.99
CA THR A 129 10.30 7.25 -14.15
C THR A 129 9.43 7.27 -15.41
N THR A 130 8.32 7.99 -15.37
CA THR A 130 7.39 8.10 -16.48
C THR A 130 6.76 9.49 -16.51
N PRO A 131 6.49 10.07 -17.71
CA PRO A 131 5.77 11.35 -17.81
C PRO A 131 4.28 11.25 -17.39
N LEU A 132 3.75 10.04 -17.18
CA LEU A 132 2.37 9.86 -16.74
C LEU A 132 2.23 10.18 -15.26
N SER A 133 1.28 11.03 -14.89
CA SER A 133 1.10 11.52 -13.52
C SER A 133 -0.06 10.85 -12.77
N SER A 134 -0.99 10.19 -13.47
CA SER A 134 -2.19 9.62 -12.85
C SER A 134 -2.18 8.11 -12.95
N LEU A 135 -1.35 7.47 -12.12
CA LEU A 135 -1.13 6.03 -12.14
C LEU A 135 -1.52 5.37 -10.81
N HIS A 136 -1.84 4.09 -10.89
CA HIS A 136 -1.76 3.10 -9.82
C HIS A 136 -0.63 2.13 -10.09
N ILE A 137 -0.05 1.61 -9.02
CA ILE A 137 1.03 0.63 -9.07
C ILE A 137 0.68 -0.62 -8.26
N ALA A 138 1.22 -1.77 -8.68
CA ALA A 138 1.10 -3.03 -7.93
C ALA A 138 2.32 -3.92 -8.19
N PHE A 139 2.58 -4.84 -7.26
CA PHE A 139 3.48 -5.97 -7.54
C PHE A 139 2.78 -6.95 -8.47
N ALA A 140 3.43 -7.35 -9.56
CA ALA A 140 2.91 -8.30 -10.53
C ALA A 140 3.62 -9.67 -10.46
N GLY A 141 4.61 -9.80 -9.58
CA GLY A 141 5.43 -10.98 -9.38
C GLY A 141 6.78 -10.64 -8.79
N LYS A 142 7.70 -11.61 -8.80
CA LYS A 142 9.07 -11.38 -8.37
C LYS A 142 9.78 -10.48 -9.39
N ASN A 143 10.20 -9.28 -8.96
CA ASN A 143 10.88 -8.29 -9.82
C ASN A 143 10.05 -7.83 -11.04
N GLN A 144 8.73 -7.88 -10.94
CA GLN A 144 7.83 -7.35 -11.95
C GLN A 144 6.77 -6.47 -11.28
N TYR A 145 6.44 -5.37 -11.93
CA TYR A 145 5.52 -4.37 -11.43
C TYR A 145 4.45 -4.08 -12.48
N LEU A 146 3.25 -3.80 -12.00
CA LEU A 146 2.15 -3.33 -12.83
C LEU A 146 1.96 -1.84 -12.57
N ALA A 147 1.90 -1.04 -13.64
CA ALA A 147 1.43 0.32 -13.57
C ALA A 147 0.24 0.49 -14.51
N TYR A 148 -0.83 1.12 -14.04
CA TYR A 148 -1.98 1.40 -14.88
C TYR A 148 -2.55 2.78 -14.56
N THR A 149 -3.11 3.42 -15.59
CA THR A 149 -3.73 4.73 -15.45
C THR A 149 -4.96 4.64 -14.56
N LYS A 150 -5.15 5.63 -13.68
CA LYS A 150 -6.34 5.68 -12.80
C LYS A 150 -7.60 5.60 -13.64
N PRO A 151 -8.59 4.77 -13.25
CA PRO A 151 -9.80 4.57 -14.02
C PRO A 151 -10.55 5.88 -14.27
N SER A 152 -10.96 6.10 -15.51
CA SER A 152 -11.77 7.25 -15.91
C SER A 152 -12.81 6.82 -16.94
N ALA A 153 -14.00 7.40 -16.86
CA ALA A 153 -15.05 7.20 -17.85
C ALA A 153 -14.78 7.97 -19.15
N ARG A 154 -13.96 9.04 -19.09
CA ARG A 154 -13.74 9.97 -20.20
C ARG A 154 -12.37 9.79 -20.84
N ILE A 155 -11.37 9.41 -20.09
CA ILE A 155 -9.98 9.27 -20.55
C ILE A 155 -9.65 7.78 -20.62
N PRO A 156 -9.32 7.25 -21.81
CA PRO A 156 -8.91 5.86 -21.96
C PRO A 156 -7.62 5.57 -21.17
N GLY A 157 -7.64 4.53 -20.37
CA GLY A 157 -6.50 4.05 -19.59
C GLY A 157 -5.73 2.94 -20.28
N SER A 158 -4.47 2.78 -19.89
CA SER A 158 -3.60 1.67 -20.31
C SER A 158 -2.93 1.03 -19.09
N ALA A 159 -2.61 -0.23 -19.21
CA ALA A 159 -1.84 -0.97 -18.22
C ALA A 159 -0.52 -1.45 -18.82
N PHE A 160 0.52 -1.39 -18.01
CA PHE A 160 1.90 -1.70 -18.38
C PHE A 160 2.51 -2.65 -17.37
N LEU A 161 3.15 -3.70 -17.85
CA LEU A 161 4.07 -4.50 -17.05
C LEU A 161 5.45 -3.87 -17.13
N ILE A 162 6.14 -3.79 -15.99
CA ILE A 162 7.45 -3.17 -15.86
C ILE A 162 8.40 -4.20 -15.28
N ASP A 163 9.53 -4.42 -15.93
CA ASP A 163 10.56 -5.34 -15.46
C ASP A 163 11.51 -4.68 -14.42
N SER A 164 12.42 -5.48 -13.88
CA SER A 164 13.41 -5.00 -12.90
C SER A 164 14.40 -3.97 -13.44
N ALA A 165 14.49 -3.79 -14.77
CA ALA A 165 15.29 -2.77 -15.42
C ALA A 165 14.46 -1.50 -15.75
N GLY A 166 13.21 -1.42 -15.28
CA GLY A 166 12.34 -0.28 -15.50
C GLY A 166 11.74 -0.20 -16.91
N ARG A 167 11.81 -1.26 -17.72
CA ARG A 167 11.30 -1.26 -19.09
C ARG A 167 9.81 -1.56 -19.11
N PHE A 168 9.05 -0.75 -19.84
CA PHE A 168 7.60 -0.83 -19.97
C PHE A 168 7.17 -1.73 -21.11
N SER A 169 6.26 -2.67 -20.85
CA SER A 169 5.55 -3.47 -21.82
C SER A 169 4.05 -3.25 -21.67
N LYS A 170 3.39 -2.68 -22.68
CA LYS A 170 1.95 -2.46 -22.63
C LYS A 170 1.21 -3.78 -22.71
N VAL A 171 0.36 -4.06 -21.69
CA VAL A 171 -0.40 -5.32 -21.58
C VAL A 171 -1.89 -5.13 -21.81
N ALA A 172 -2.43 -3.93 -21.64
CA ALA A 172 -3.84 -3.64 -21.91
C ALA A 172 -4.07 -2.16 -22.26
N GLY A 173 -5.21 -1.90 -22.91
CA GLY A 173 -5.68 -0.54 -23.26
C GLY A 173 -5.29 -0.10 -24.68
N PRO A 174 -5.75 1.07 -25.13
CA PRO A 174 -6.55 2.04 -24.35
C PRO A 174 -8.00 1.60 -24.14
N ARG A 175 -8.53 1.74 -22.92
CA ARG A 175 -9.93 1.44 -22.58
C ARG A 175 -10.44 2.39 -21.49
N ASN A 176 -11.68 2.84 -21.61
CA ASN A 176 -12.32 3.63 -20.56
C ASN A 176 -12.65 2.75 -19.34
N GLY A 177 -12.46 3.30 -18.14
CA GLY A 177 -12.74 2.58 -16.90
C GLY A 177 -11.84 1.38 -16.65
N LEU A 178 -10.65 1.30 -17.27
CA LEU A 178 -9.71 0.20 -17.10
C LEU A 178 -9.29 0.09 -15.64
N VAL A 179 -9.53 -1.08 -15.03
CA VAL A 179 -9.01 -1.47 -13.72
C VAL A 179 -8.14 -2.69 -13.94
N ALA A 180 -6.95 -2.68 -13.37
CA ALA A 180 -6.03 -3.81 -13.39
C ALA A 180 -5.73 -4.27 -11.97
N LYS A 181 -5.56 -5.58 -11.79
CA LYS A 181 -5.16 -6.20 -10.53
C LYS A 181 -4.09 -7.25 -10.84
N ALA A 182 -3.05 -7.32 -10.02
CA ALA A 182 -2.01 -8.35 -10.06
C ALA A 182 -2.08 -9.22 -8.82
#